data_919efb962599c9ae1c6dbca00f207cf0
#
_entry.id   919efb962599c9ae1c6dbca00f207cf0
#
_cell.length_a   1.000
_cell.length_b   1.000
_cell.length_c   1.000
_cell.angle_alpha   90.00
_cell.angle_beta   90.00
_cell.angle_gamma   90.00
#
_symmetry.space_group_name_H-M   'P 1'
#
loop_
_entity.id
_entity.type
_entity.pdbx_description
1 polymer ?
#
loop_
_entity_poly.entity_id
_entity_poly.type
_entity_poly.pdbx_seq_one_letter_code
_entity_poly.pdbx_strand_id
1 'polypeptide(L)' 'MAVTYLNNVRVLCKEGCEAQFIAETEKWVNPEGMLDAYWAKTGERSYCFVGLWESEDMLVAAR' A
#
# COMPACT_ATOMS: atom_id res chain seq x y z
N MET A 1 5.33 4.23 -24.82
CA MET A 1 4.54 3.89 -23.65
C MET A 1 5.42 3.85 -22.41
N ALA A 2 5.04 4.56 -21.36
CA ALA A 2 5.81 4.56 -20.14
C ALA A 2 5.52 3.29 -19.33
N VAL A 3 6.55 2.71 -18.76
CA VAL A 3 6.42 1.54 -17.89
C VAL A 3 6.38 2.03 -16.43
N THR A 4 5.31 1.68 -15.72
CA THR A 4 5.20 1.97 -14.29
C THR A 4 5.71 0.78 -13.48
N TYR A 5 6.09 1.05 -12.24
CA TYR A 5 6.55 0.02 -11.33
C TYR A 5 5.50 -0.21 -10.25
N LEU A 6 5.20 -1.46 -9.97
CA LEU A 6 4.17 -1.82 -8.99
C LEU A 6 4.79 -2.61 -7.85
N ASN A 7 4.44 -2.27 -6.61
CA ASN A 7 4.76 -3.11 -5.48
C ASN A 7 3.49 -3.62 -4.81
N ASN A 8 3.62 -4.77 -4.17
CA ASN A 8 2.51 -5.45 -3.52
C ASN A 8 2.98 -5.93 -2.14
N VAL A 9 2.25 -5.57 -1.10
CA VAL A 9 2.57 -5.95 0.28
C VAL A 9 1.36 -6.62 0.90
N ARG A 10 1.55 -7.79 1.48
CA ARG A 10 0.49 -8.48 2.22
C ARG A 10 0.61 -8.17 3.70
N VAL A 11 -0.52 -7.89 4.32
CA VAL A 11 -0.58 -7.53 5.73
C VAL A 11 -1.61 -8.43 6.43
N LEU A 12 -1.22 -8.99 7.56
CA LEU A 12 -2.15 -9.74 8.42
C LEU A 12 -2.31 -8.95 9.71
N CYS A 13 -3.53 -8.51 9.99
CA CYS A 13 -3.83 -7.78 11.21
C CYS A 13 -4.02 -8.74 12.39
N LYS A 14 -3.56 -8.32 13.56
CA LYS A 14 -3.83 -9.06 14.79
C LYS A 14 -5.30 -8.95 15.15
N GLU A 15 -5.82 -9.95 15.83
CA GLU A 15 -7.19 -9.94 16.31
C GLU A 15 -7.44 -8.71 17.17
N GLY A 16 -8.51 -8.00 16.88
CA GLY A 16 -8.88 -6.78 17.60
C GLY A 16 -8.19 -5.51 17.11
N CYS A 17 -7.27 -5.58 16.13
CA CYS A 17 -6.52 -4.42 15.65
C CYS A 17 -6.97 -3.93 14.27
N GLU A 18 -7.99 -4.55 13.67
CA GLU A 18 -8.45 -4.18 12.34
C GLU A 18 -8.95 -2.74 12.23
N ALA A 19 -9.75 -2.31 13.21
CA ALA A 19 -10.29 -0.95 13.18
C ALA A 19 -9.19 0.11 13.22
N GLN A 20 -8.16 -0.13 14.02
CA GLN A 20 -7.01 0.77 14.10
C GLN A 20 -6.23 0.79 12.79
N PHE A 21 -6.05 -0.39 12.18
CA PHE A 21 -5.37 -0.51 10.91
C PHE A 21 -6.11 0.28 9.82
N ILE A 22 -7.43 0.11 9.73
CA ILE A 22 -8.23 0.82 8.74
C ILE A 22 -8.16 2.33 8.96
N ALA A 23 -8.23 2.79 10.21
CA ALA A 23 -8.10 4.21 10.53
C ALA A 23 -6.75 4.76 10.08
N GLU A 24 -5.67 4.00 10.24
CA GLU A 24 -4.34 4.43 9.77
C GLU A 24 -4.26 4.50 8.25
N THR A 25 -4.92 3.57 7.53
CA THR A 25 -4.92 3.62 6.07
C THR A 25 -5.65 4.85 5.53
N GLU A 26 -6.67 5.34 6.23
CA GLU A 26 -7.40 6.53 5.83
C GLU A 26 -6.57 7.80 5.93
N LYS A 27 -5.52 7.78 6.75
CA LYS A 27 -4.60 8.90 6.91
C LYS A 27 -3.45 8.84 5.90
N TRP A 28 -3.44 7.84 5.03
CA TRP A 28 -2.35 7.62 4.10
C TRP A 28 -2.20 8.77 3.12
N VAL A 29 -0.97 9.22 2.96
CA VAL A 29 -0.60 10.24 1.96
C VAL A 29 0.47 9.61 1.06
N ASN A 30 0.23 9.65 -0.24
CA ASN A 30 1.17 9.05 -1.20
C ASN A 30 2.51 9.79 -1.14
N PRO A 31 3.63 9.06 -0.95
CA PRO A 31 4.94 9.68 -1.04
C PRO A 31 5.26 10.12 -2.46
N GLU A 32 6.28 10.95 -2.59
CA GLU A 32 6.73 11.42 -3.89
C GLU A 32 7.08 10.24 -4.79
N GLY A 33 6.62 10.29 -6.03
CA GLY A 33 6.85 9.23 -7.01
C GLY A 33 5.79 8.14 -7.03
N MET A 34 4.93 8.09 -6.01
CA MET A 34 3.82 7.13 -5.99
C MET A 34 2.63 7.72 -6.76
N LEU A 35 2.24 7.05 -7.83
CA LEU A 35 1.15 7.49 -8.70
C LEU A 35 -0.21 7.17 -8.12
N ASP A 36 -0.34 6.02 -7.47
CA ASP A 36 -1.60 5.57 -6.89
C ASP A 36 -1.35 4.51 -5.84
N ALA A 37 -2.32 4.29 -4.98
CA ALA A 37 -2.23 3.29 -3.92
C ALA A 37 -3.61 2.71 -3.64
N TYR A 38 -3.66 1.39 -3.43
CA TYR A 38 -4.90 0.68 -3.15
C TYR A 38 -4.73 -0.26 -1.97
N TRP A 39 -5.77 -0.33 -1.15
CA TRP A 39 -5.86 -1.32 -0.08
C TRP A 39 -7.05 -2.22 -0.37
N ALA A 40 -6.85 -3.52 -0.31
CA ALA A 40 -7.90 -4.50 -0.56
C ALA A 40 -7.92 -5.53 0.57
N LYS A 41 -9.11 -5.89 1.02
CA LYS A 41 -9.26 -6.96 1.99
C LYS A 41 -9.28 -8.29 1.24
N THR A 42 -8.38 -9.20 1.60
CA THR A 42 -8.22 -10.49 0.92
C THR A 42 -8.74 -11.67 1.74
N GLY A 43 -9.09 -11.44 3.00
CA GLY A 43 -9.63 -12.46 3.89
C GLY A 43 -9.94 -11.87 5.25
N GLU A 44 -10.32 -12.69 6.20
CA GLU A 44 -10.54 -12.23 7.56
C GLU A 44 -9.21 -11.71 8.13
N ARG A 45 -9.13 -10.45 8.47
CA ARG A 45 -7.93 -9.77 8.98
C ARG A 45 -6.76 -9.72 8.00
N SER A 46 -6.96 -10.10 6.73
CA SER A 46 -5.91 -10.07 5.72
C SER A 46 -6.15 -8.95 4.74
N TYR A 47 -5.09 -8.21 4.42
CA TYR A 47 -5.16 -7.07 3.52
C TYR A 47 -3.98 -7.09 2.55
N CYS A 48 -4.18 -6.49 1.39
CA CYS A 48 -3.15 -6.34 0.38
C CYS A 48 -3.01 -4.86 0.03
N PHE A 49 -1.78 -4.38 0.04
CA PHE A 49 -1.44 -3.02 -0.40
C PHE A 49 -0.83 -3.10 -1.79
N VAL A 50 -1.33 -2.29 -2.71
CA VAL A 50 -0.77 -2.18 -4.06
C VAL A 50 -0.40 -0.72 -4.30
N GLY A 51 0.86 -0.46 -4.61
CA GLY A 51 1.34 0.87 -4.93
C GLY A 51 1.85 0.93 -6.36
N LEU A 52 1.45 1.96 -7.09
CA LEU A 52 1.95 2.24 -8.43
C LEU A 52 2.95 3.39 -8.34
N TRP A 53 4.12 3.22 -8.94
CA TRP A 53 5.22 4.16 -8.85
C TRP A 53 5.69 4.58 -10.23
N GLU A 54 6.23 5.80 -10.34
CA GLU A 54 6.81 6.28 -11.58
C GLU A 54 7.99 5.42 -12.02
N SER A 55 8.81 4.96 -11.06
CA SER A 55 9.98 4.15 -11.34
C SER A 55 10.38 3.34 -10.11
N GLU A 56 11.23 2.34 -10.34
CA GLU A 56 11.80 1.55 -9.25
C GLU A 56 12.61 2.42 -8.29
N ASP A 57 13.34 3.41 -8.83
CA ASP A 57 14.15 4.30 -8.01
C ASP A 57 13.30 5.08 -6.99
N MET A 58 12.11 5.51 -7.40
CA MET A 58 11.19 6.22 -6.51
C MET A 58 10.67 5.31 -5.40
N LEU A 59 10.37 4.06 -5.74
CA LEU A 59 9.94 3.07 -4.75
C LEU A 59 11.04 2.81 -3.73
N VAL A 60 12.26 2.61 -4.19
CA VAL A 60 13.41 2.34 -3.30
C VAL A 60 13.67 3.53 -2.38
N ALA A 61 13.57 4.73 -2.90
CA ALA A 61 13.79 5.95 -2.11
C ALA A 61 12.73 6.13 -1.00
N ALA A 62 11.55 5.58 -1.18
CA ALA A 62 10.44 5.71 -0.22
C ALA A 62 10.45 4.65 0.89
N ARG A 63 11.32 3.66 0.80
CA ARG A 63 11.42 2.61 1.82
C ARG A 63 11.96 3.12 3.14
#